data_c9014fc08369f26e94215ba47e5eece6
#
_entry.id   c9014fc08369f26e94215ba47e5eece6
#
_cell.length_a   1.000
_cell.length_b   1.000
_cell.length_c   1.000
_cell.angle_alpha   90.00
_cell.angle_beta   90.00
_cell.angle_gamma   90.00
#
_symmetry.space_group_name_H-M   'P 1'
#
loop_
_entity.id
_entity.type
_entity.pdbx_description
1 polymer ?
#
loop_
_entity_poly.entity_id
_entity_poly.type
_entity_poly.pdbx_seq_one_letter_code
_entity_poly.pdbx_strand_id
1 'polypeptide(L)'
;VYEFAKDFRNEGMDKTHNPEFTVMEIYVAYKDYHWMMRFVENMLEEVAMAVNGTTDATIGENTVSFKAPYARVPILEAIKEHTGLDLNGKTENEVREAAKSIGLEVDETMGKGKLIDEIFGEKCEKHYIQPTYITDYPVEMSPLCKKHRDNPELTERFELMVNGKEVANAYSELNDPIDQLERFEDQLKLSEKGDDEAMFIDQDFIRALEYGMPPTSGLGIGIDRLTMMLTNQDSIQEVLFFPQMRPEKFDTVASPADFQAIGVPADWSEHIVQAGYHTIEALRNNKPAALHQKLNGYRKKNKLDVAALSLDVVESWFN
;
A
#
# COMPACT_ATOMS: atom_id res chain seq x y z
N VAL A 1 19.30 -7.65 17.29
CA VAL A 1 19.45 -6.35 16.61
C VAL A 1 18.07 -5.82 16.31
N TYR A 2 17.85 -4.51 16.40
CA TYR A 2 16.62 -3.88 15.95
C TYR A 2 16.91 -2.50 15.34
N GLU A 3 16.02 -2.05 14.47
CA GLU A 3 16.10 -0.76 13.81
C GLU A 3 14.70 -0.19 13.61
N PHE A 4 14.56 1.13 13.73
CA PHE A 4 13.42 1.88 13.21
C PHE A 4 13.89 2.60 11.95
N ALA A 5 13.31 2.25 10.82
CA ALA A 5 13.71 2.76 9.53
C ALA A 5 12.53 3.30 8.73
N LYS A 6 12.84 4.19 7.77
CA LYS A 6 11.90 4.54 6.71
C LYS A 6 12.05 3.55 5.58
N ASP A 7 10.94 2.95 5.20
CA ASP A 7 10.84 2.08 4.04
C ASP A 7 10.09 2.77 2.90
N PHE A 8 10.40 2.40 1.66
CA PHE A 8 9.87 3.01 0.45
C PHE A 8 9.35 1.93 -0.47
N ARG A 9 8.03 1.95 -0.77
CA ARG A 9 7.40 1.04 -1.70
C ARG A 9 6.64 1.82 -2.77
N ASN A 10 6.76 1.37 -4.02
CA ASN A 10 6.03 1.95 -5.16
C ASN A 10 4.57 1.47 -5.17
N GLU A 11 3.87 1.70 -4.07
CA GLU A 11 2.46 1.38 -3.91
C GLU A 11 1.58 2.63 -4.07
N GLY A 12 0.30 2.41 -4.32
CA GLY A 12 -0.67 3.49 -4.36
C GLY A 12 -0.87 4.15 -2.98
N MET A 13 -1.40 5.37 -2.96
CA MET A 13 -1.78 6.05 -1.73
C MET A 13 -3.25 5.80 -1.43
N ASP A 14 -3.54 5.23 -0.27
CA ASP A 14 -4.89 5.07 0.26
C ASP A 14 -4.94 5.40 1.76
N LYS A 15 -5.97 4.95 2.47
CA LYS A 15 -6.12 5.18 3.91
C LYS A 15 -5.08 4.44 4.75
N THR A 16 -4.48 3.36 4.24
CA THR A 16 -3.58 2.46 4.96
C THR A 16 -2.19 2.36 4.36
N HIS A 17 -1.99 2.94 3.17
CA HIS A 17 -0.74 2.91 2.43
C HIS A 17 -0.22 4.32 2.11
N ASN A 18 1.06 4.52 2.33
CA ASN A 18 1.81 5.69 1.91
C ASN A 18 3.16 5.22 1.34
N PRO A 19 3.66 5.80 0.24
CA PRO A 19 4.91 5.36 -0.39
C PRO A 19 6.13 5.37 0.54
N GLU A 20 6.17 6.27 1.51
CA GLU A 20 7.13 6.28 2.61
C GLU A 20 6.41 5.95 3.90
N PHE A 21 6.88 4.96 4.64
CA PHE A 21 6.31 4.55 5.93
C PHE A 21 7.41 4.11 6.89
N THR A 22 7.07 3.98 8.17
CA THR A 22 8.02 3.60 9.21
C THR A 22 7.82 2.13 9.56
N VAL A 23 8.92 1.38 9.53
CA VAL A 23 9.00 -0.02 9.95
C VAL A 23 9.92 -0.14 11.16
N MET A 24 9.58 -1.01 12.09
CA MET A 24 10.53 -1.54 13.06
C MET A 24 10.90 -2.96 12.65
N GLU A 25 12.19 -3.16 12.41
CA GLU A 25 12.77 -4.47 12.09
C GLU A 25 13.51 -5.03 13.31
N ILE A 26 13.32 -6.32 13.60
CA ILE A 26 14.00 -7.01 14.70
C ILE A 26 14.52 -8.35 14.20
N TYR A 27 15.79 -8.66 14.51
CA TYR A 27 16.40 -9.97 14.25
C TYR A 27 17.01 -10.53 15.52
N VAL A 28 16.60 -11.76 15.90
CA VAL A 28 17.03 -12.41 17.14
C VAL A 28 17.63 -13.77 16.84
N ALA A 29 18.96 -13.86 17.01
CA ALA A 29 19.69 -15.10 16.82
C ALA A 29 19.28 -16.15 17.86
N TYR A 30 19.31 -17.43 17.44
CA TYR A 30 18.94 -18.61 18.23
C TYR A 30 17.51 -18.60 18.74
N LYS A 31 16.62 -17.92 18.00
CA LYS A 31 15.17 -17.93 18.23
C LYS A 31 14.46 -18.33 16.94
N ASP A 32 13.21 -18.75 17.08
CA ASP A 32 12.31 -19.13 16.01
C ASP A 32 11.01 -18.30 16.04
N TYR A 33 10.16 -18.49 15.06
CA TYR A 33 8.89 -17.77 14.94
C TYR A 33 7.94 -18.00 16.13
N HIS A 34 7.97 -19.15 16.80
CA HIS A 34 7.19 -19.38 18.01
C HIS A 34 7.63 -18.50 19.18
N TRP A 35 8.95 -18.30 19.33
CA TRP A 35 9.46 -17.34 20.29
C TRP A 35 9.05 -15.92 19.93
N MET A 36 9.10 -15.58 18.64
CA MET A 36 8.77 -14.27 18.15
C MET A 36 7.29 -13.93 18.37
N MET A 37 6.36 -14.88 18.20
CA MET A 37 4.95 -14.68 18.56
C MET A 37 4.80 -14.24 20.02
N ARG A 38 5.42 -14.95 20.96
CA ARG A 38 5.35 -14.58 22.39
C ARG A 38 5.99 -13.23 22.69
N PHE A 39 7.07 -12.91 21.99
CA PHE A 39 7.72 -11.61 22.12
C PHE A 39 6.79 -10.48 21.64
N VAL A 40 6.16 -10.63 20.48
CA VAL A 40 5.22 -9.65 19.93
C VAL A 40 3.98 -9.49 20.83
N GLU A 41 3.41 -10.59 21.34
CA GLU A 41 2.32 -10.57 22.32
C GLU A 41 2.66 -9.67 23.51
N ASN A 42 3.77 -9.93 24.17
CA ASN A 42 4.19 -9.17 25.35
C ASN A 42 4.48 -7.69 25.02
N MET A 43 5.18 -7.46 23.91
CA MET A 43 5.53 -6.12 23.48
C MET A 43 4.29 -5.26 23.19
N LEU A 44 3.32 -5.80 22.43
CA LEU A 44 2.11 -5.05 22.08
C LEU A 44 1.20 -4.83 23.30
N GLU A 45 1.14 -5.79 24.22
CA GLU A 45 0.43 -5.61 25.51
C GLU A 45 1.06 -4.47 26.31
N GLU A 46 2.40 -4.42 26.44
CA GLU A 46 3.10 -3.34 27.13
C GLU A 46 2.92 -1.99 26.44
N VAL A 47 2.97 -1.96 25.10
CA VAL A 47 2.77 -0.73 24.32
C VAL A 47 1.36 -0.20 24.48
N ALA A 48 0.33 -1.07 24.38
CA ALA A 48 -1.06 -0.67 24.59
C ALA A 48 -1.28 -0.10 26.01
N MET A 49 -0.74 -0.76 27.02
CA MET A 49 -0.77 -0.27 28.41
C MET A 49 -0.08 1.08 28.58
N ALA A 50 1.07 1.29 27.92
CA ALA A 50 1.82 2.54 28.00
C ALA A 50 1.10 3.70 27.32
N VAL A 51 0.43 3.46 26.19
CA VAL A 51 -0.25 4.48 25.40
C VAL A 51 -1.65 4.78 25.94
N ASN A 52 -2.43 3.74 26.21
CA ASN A 52 -3.86 3.86 26.52
C ASN A 52 -4.18 3.67 28.01
N GLY A 53 -3.22 3.21 28.84
CA GLY A 53 -3.46 2.86 30.24
C GLY A 53 -4.27 1.56 30.43
N THR A 54 -4.55 0.85 29.35
CA THR A 54 -5.24 -0.43 29.28
C THR A 54 -4.72 -1.25 28.11
N THR A 55 -4.97 -2.55 28.12
CA THR A 55 -4.65 -3.43 26.97
C THR A 55 -5.64 -3.29 25.82
N ASP A 56 -6.77 -2.62 26.04
CA ASP A 56 -7.82 -2.46 25.06
C ASP A 56 -7.64 -1.14 24.28
N ALA A 57 -7.86 -1.18 22.98
CA ALA A 57 -7.90 -0.02 22.11
C ALA A 57 -9.23 0.03 21.35
N THR A 58 -9.76 1.24 21.15
CA THR A 58 -10.91 1.46 20.26
C THR A 58 -10.36 1.71 18.85
N ILE A 59 -10.85 0.95 17.87
CA ILE A 59 -10.47 1.08 16.46
C ILE A 59 -11.76 1.15 15.63
N GLY A 60 -12.16 2.35 15.24
CA GLY A 60 -13.48 2.59 14.64
C GLY A 60 -14.60 2.20 15.61
N GLU A 61 -15.44 1.25 15.22
CA GLU A 61 -16.54 0.74 16.06
C GLU A 61 -16.14 -0.47 16.92
N ASN A 62 -14.91 -1.00 16.72
CA ASN A 62 -14.46 -2.21 17.39
C ASN A 62 -13.64 -1.91 18.65
N THR A 63 -13.80 -2.73 19.67
CA THR A 63 -12.88 -2.81 20.80
C THR A 63 -11.93 -4.00 20.59
N VAL A 64 -10.65 -3.72 20.50
CA VAL A 64 -9.58 -4.70 20.27
C VAL A 64 -8.76 -4.83 21.53
N SER A 65 -8.56 -6.06 22.01
CA SER A 65 -7.74 -6.34 23.19
C SER A 65 -6.36 -6.85 22.78
N PHE A 66 -5.33 -6.10 23.14
CA PHE A 66 -3.92 -6.52 22.95
C PHE A 66 -3.41 -7.42 24.08
N LYS A 67 -4.31 -7.94 24.92
CA LYS A 67 -3.94 -8.85 26.00
C LYS A 67 -3.58 -10.24 25.43
N ALA A 68 -2.41 -10.72 25.81
CA ALA A 68 -1.94 -12.06 25.46
C ALA A 68 -2.76 -13.18 26.16
N PRO A 69 -2.83 -14.42 25.59
CA PRO A 69 -2.28 -14.84 24.30
C PRO A 69 -3.22 -14.54 23.13
N TYR A 70 -2.65 -14.38 21.92
CA TYR A 70 -3.41 -14.22 20.69
C TYR A 70 -3.75 -15.58 20.05
N ALA A 71 -4.83 -15.61 19.25
CA ALA A 71 -5.20 -16.78 18.48
C ALA A 71 -4.15 -17.08 17.39
N ARG A 72 -4.04 -18.34 16.99
CA ARG A 72 -3.14 -18.84 15.94
C ARG A 72 -3.92 -19.69 14.98
N VAL A 73 -3.96 -19.32 13.72
CA VAL A 73 -4.76 -19.97 12.69
C VAL A 73 -3.89 -20.19 11.44
N PRO A 74 -3.65 -21.45 11.01
CA PRO A 74 -2.99 -21.71 9.73
C PRO A 74 -3.75 -21.10 8.57
N ILE A 75 -3.05 -20.49 7.59
CA ILE A 75 -3.69 -19.76 6.49
C ILE A 75 -4.66 -20.64 5.68
N LEU A 76 -4.31 -21.90 5.42
CA LEU A 76 -5.18 -22.81 4.66
C LEU A 76 -6.45 -23.19 5.44
N GLU A 77 -6.36 -23.28 6.77
CA GLU A 77 -7.54 -23.49 7.62
C GLU A 77 -8.41 -22.23 7.70
N ALA A 78 -7.80 -21.05 7.76
CA ALA A 78 -8.51 -19.77 7.67
C ALA A 78 -9.32 -19.66 6.38
N ILE A 79 -8.71 -19.98 5.25
CA ILE A 79 -9.38 -20.00 3.95
C ILE A 79 -10.54 -21.01 3.96
N LYS A 80 -10.30 -22.22 4.45
CA LYS A 80 -11.32 -23.25 4.53
C LYS A 80 -12.51 -22.85 5.40
N GLU A 81 -12.25 -22.23 6.54
CA GLU A 81 -13.28 -21.75 7.46
C GLU A 81 -14.19 -20.69 6.83
N HIS A 82 -13.61 -19.70 6.15
CA HIS A 82 -14.36 -18.55 5.64
C HIS A 82 -14.92 -18.75 4.22
N THR A 83 -14.34 -19.65 3.42
CA THR A 83 -14.76 -19.87 2.02
C THR A 83 -15.33 -21.24 1.74
N GLY A 84 -15.07 -22.23 2.61
CA GLY A 84 -15.37 -23.65 2.37
C GLY A 84 -14.37 -24.35 1.44
N LEU A 85 -13.33 -23.64 0.94
CA LEU A 85 -12.33 -24.20 0.02
C LEU A 85 -11.22 -24.90 0.79
N ASP A 86 -11.04 -26.19 0.57
CA ASP A 86 -9.87 -26.93 1.07
C ASP A 86 -8.75 -26.90 0.02
N LEU A 87 -7.74 -26.08 0.26
CA LEU A 87 -6.61 -25.88 -0.66
C LEU A 87 -5.40 -26.72 -0.32
N ASN A 88 -5.46 -27.55 0.73
CA ASN A 88 -4.35 -28.40 1.13
C ASN A 88 -4.00 -29.42 0.04
N GLY A 89 -2.73 -29.48 -0.35
CA GLY A 89 -2.23 -30.38 -1.41
C GLY A 89 -2.74 -30.08 -2.82
N LYS A 90 -3.41 -28.95 -3.03
CA LYS A 90 -3.91 -28.53 -4.35
C LYS A 90 -2.81 -28.01 -5.26
N THR A 91 -2.94 -28.33 -6.55
CA THR A 91 -2.10 -27.78 -7.62
C THR A 91 -2.47 -26.33 -7.92
N GLU A 92 -1.59 -25.59 -8.58
CA GLU A 92 -1.85 -24.20 -9.00
C GLU A 92 -3.17 -24.08 -9.79
N ASN A 93 -3.41 -24.99 -10.74
CA ASN A 93 -4.64 -24.97 -11.55
C ASN A 93 -5.91 -25.21 -10.70
N GLU A 94 -5.85 -26.13 -9.72
CA GLU A 94 -6.98 -26.37 -8.81
C GLU A 94 -7.25 -25.16 -7.91
N VAL A 95 -6.19 -24.47 -7.41
CA VAL A 95 -6.34 -23.24 -6.64
C VAL A 95 -6.92 -22.11 -7.51
N ARG A 96 -6.48 -22.01 -8.77
CA ARG A 96 -7.01 -21.04 -9.75
C ARG A 96 -8.50 -21.23 -9.99
N GLU A 97 -8.95 -22.46 -10.22
CA GLU A 97 -10.38 -22.76 -10.39
C GLU A 97 -11.18 -22.53 -9.09
N ALA A 98 -10.58 -22.83 -7.94
CA ALA A 98 -11.19 -22.53 -6.64
C ALA A 98 -11.39 -21.01 -6.45
N ALA A 99 -10.38 -20.17 -6.77
CA ALA A 99 -10.48 -18.70 -6.70
C ALA A 99 -11.60 -18.18 -7.62
N LYS A 100 -11.67 -18.65 -8.87
CA LYS A 100 -12.75 -18.30 -9.80
C LYS A 100 -14.13 -18.68 -9.27
N SER A 101 -14.25 -19.86 -8.61
CA SER A 101 -15.53 -20.36 -8.09
C SER A 101 -16.16 -19.45 -7.02
N ILE A 102 -15.34 -18.66 -6.33
CA ILE A 102 -15.78 -17.68 -5.31
C ILE A 102 -15.82 -16.24 -5.84
N GLY A 103 -15.70 -16.08 -7.17
CA GLY A 103 -15.88 -14.80 -7.86
C GLY A 103 -14.66 -13.86 -7.82
N LEU A 104 -13.46 -14.42 -7.65
CA LEU A 104 -12.23 -13.63 -7.79
C LEU A 104 -11.82 -13.49 -9.25
N GLU A 105 -11.34 -12.31 -9.62
CA GLU A 105 -10.67 -12.09 -10.90
C GLU A 105 -9.26 -12.67 -10.82
N VAL A 106 -8.93 -13.59 -11.71
CA VAL A 106 -7.65 -14.31 -11.70
C VAL A 106 -6.92 -14.07 -13.01
N ASP A 107 -5.72 -13.56 -12.92
CA ASP A 107 -4.81 -13.42 -14.05
C ASP A 107 -4.03 -14.73 -14.31
N GLU A 108 -3.67 -15.01 -15.55
CA GLU A 108 -2.90 -16.20 -15.93
C GLU A 108 -1.44 -16.14 -15.42
N THR A 109 -0.93 -14.94 -15.11
CA THR A 109 0.41 -14.73 -14.57
C THR A 109 0.52 -15.06 -13.08
N MET A 110 -0.61 -15.08 -12.33
CA MET A 110 -0.63 -15.39 -10.91
C MET A 110 -0.20 -16.83 -10.65
N GLY A 111 0.90 -17.01 -9.93
CA GLY A 111 1.31 -18.32 -9.40
C GLY A 111 0.45 -18.77 -8.22
N LYS A 112 0.64 -20.03 -7.77
CA LYS A 112 -0.13 -20.62 -6.65
C LYS A 112 -0.12 -19.77 -5.39
N GLY A 113 1.05 -19.23 -5.03
CA GLY A 113 1.20 -18.37 -3.85
C GLY A 113 0.32 -17.12 -3.94
N LYS A 114 0.40 -16.38 -5.05
CA LYS A 114 -0.41 -15.18 -5.27
C LYS A 114 -1.91 -15.47 -5.25
N LEU A 115 -2.34 -16.60 -5.83
CA LEU A 115 -3.75 -17.01 -5.80
C LEU A 115 -4.26 -17.27 -4.37
N ILE A 116 -3.44 -17.89 -3.51
CA ILE A 116 -3.78 -18.12 -2.10
C ILE A 116 -3.87 -16.78 -1.35
N ASP A 117 -2.94 -15.88 -1.61
CA ASP A 117 -2.89 -14.53 -1.04
C ASP A 117 -4.15 -13.73 -1.39
N GLU A 118 -4.54 -13.69 -2.65
CA GLU A 118 -5.77 -13.03 -3.12
C GLU A 118 -7.03 -13.62 -2.49
N ILE A 119 -7.11 -14.96 -2.36
CA ILE A 119 -8.24 -15.61 -1.68
C ILE A 119 -8.31 -15.18 -0.21
N PHE A 120 -7.17 -15.17 0.48
CA PHE A 120 -7.11 -14.78 1.88
C PHE A 120 -7.45 -13.31 2.07
N GLY A 121 -6.82 -12.40 1.32
CA GLY A 121 -7.04 -10.96 1.39
C GLY A 121 -8.51 -10.58 1.18
N GLU A 122 -9.11 -11.06 0.10
CA GLU A 122 -10.47 -10.70 -0.28
C GLU A 122 -11.57 -11.34 0.59
N LYS A 123 -11.34 -12.54 1.10
CA LYS A 123 -12.39 -13.30 1.76
C LYS A 123 -12.20 -13.50 3.25
N CYS A 124 -10.95 -13.46 3.77
CA CYS A 124 -10.67 -13.86 5.15
C CYS A 124 -10.23 -12.71 6.07
N GLU A 125 -9.36 -11.81 5.61
CA GLU A 125 -8.73 -10.76 6.45
C GLU A 125 -9.71 -9.98 7.32
N LYS A 126 -10.81 -9.53 6.74
CA LYS A 126 -11.83 -8.71 7.40
C LYS A 126 -12.50 -9.36 8.63
N HIS A 127 -12.36 -10.68 8.78
CA HIS A 127 -12.94 -11.42 9.89
C HIS A 127 -12.06 -11.41 11.15
N TYR A 128 -10.78 -11.08 11.03
CA TYR A 128 -9.81 -11.06 12.13
C TYR A 128 -9.79 -9.70 12.82
N ILE A 129 -10.82 -9.45 13.65
CA ILE A 129 -10.93 -8.20 14.43
C ILE A 129 -9.98 -8.21 15.62
N GLN A 130 -9.94 -9.30 16.40
CA GLN A 130 -9.01 -9.46 17.51
C GLN A 130 -7.63 -9.89 17.01
N PRO A 131 -6.54 -9.53 17.72
CA PRO A 131 -5.20 -9.93 17.36
C PRO A 131 -5.11 -11.44 17.12
N THR A 132 -4.77 -11.82 15.90
CA THR A 132 -4.71 -13.22 15.46
C THR A 132 -3.49 -13.43 14.59
N TYR A 133 -2.68 -14.41 14.92
CA TYR A 133 -1.59 -14.87 14.05
C TYR A 133 -2.16 -15.77 12.96
N ILE A 134 -1.99 -15.38 11.72
CA ILE A 134 -2.14 -16.26 10.58
C ILE A 134 -0.78 -16.92 10.35
N THR A 135 -0.73 -18.25 10.35
CA THR A 135 0.51 -19.03 10.39
C THR A 135 0.63 -19.98 9.21
N ASP A 136 1.80 -20.59 9.08
CA ASP A 136 2.05 -21.76 8.23
C ASP A 136 1.76 -21.49 6.74
N TYR A 137 2.31 -20.38 6.24
CA TYR A 137 2.18 -19.98 4.84
C TYR A 137 2.86 -20.97 3.90
N PRO A 138 2.28 -21.27 2.74
CA PRO A 138 2.93 -22.06 1.71
C PRO A 138 4.31 -21.52 1.30
N VAL A 139 5.19 -22.42 0.92
CA VAL A 139 6.56 -22.09 0.50
C VAL A 139 6.58 -21.10 -0.66
N GLU A 140 5.66 -21.24 -1.58
CA GLU A 140 5.54 -20.38 -2.76
C GLU A 140 5.25 -18.90 -2.43
N MET A 141 4.66 -18.63 -1.26
CA MET A 141 4.38 -17.27 -0.77
C MET A 141 5.53 -16.66 0.04
N SER A 142 6.58 -17.39 0.32
CA SER A 142 7.52 -17.05 1.39
C SER A 142 8.97 -17.36 1.01
N PRO A 143 9.55 -16.65 0.01
CA PRO A 143 10.85 -17.01 -0.56
C PRO A 143 12.04 -16.86 0.41
N LEU A 144 11.90 -16.09 1.48
CA LEU A 144 12.94 -15.84 2.48
C LEU A 144 12.73 -16.59 3.80
N CYS A 145 11.65 -17.38 3.88
CA CYS A 145 11.26 -18.04 5.11
C CYS A 145 11.77 -19.50 5.15
N LYS A 146 12.19 -19.93 6.32
CA LYS A 146 12.59 -21.31 6.55
C LYS A 146 11.40 -22.26 6.40
N LYS A 147 11.62 -23.43 5.76
CA LYS A 147 10.61 -24.49 5.69
C LYS A 147 10.16 -24.91 7.08
N HIS A 148 8.85 -25.15 7.20
CA HIS A 148 8.27 -25.63 8.45
C HIS A 148 8.87 -27.00 8.84
N ARG A 149 9.19 -27.16 10.12
CA ARG A 149 9.92 -28.35 10.64
C ARG A 149 9.19 -29.67 10.45
N ASP A 150 7.85 -29.64 10.42
CA ASP A 150 7.01 -30.83 10.32
C ASP A 150 6.35 -31.00 8.93
N ASN A 151 6.31 -29.95 8.10
CA ASN A 151 5.75 -29.99 6.76
C ASN A 151 6.55 -29.10 5.79
N PRO A 152 7.37 -29.69 4.90
CA PRO A 152 8.25 -28.93 4.00
C PRO A 152 7.54 -28.13 2.91
N GLU A 153 6.23 -28.30 2.72
CA GLU A 153 5.41 -27.50 1.80
C GLU A 153 4.98 -26.16 2.41
N LEU A 154 5.17 -25.99 3.72
CA LEU A 154 4.86 -24.80 4.50
C LEU A 154 6.13 -24.11 4.99
N THR A 155 5.97 -22.91 5.55
CA THR A 155 7.06 -22.14 6.17
C THR A 155 6.76 -21.77 7.61
N GLU A 156 7.81 -21.58 8.41
CA GLU A 156 7.75 -21.05 9.76
C GLU A 156 7.54 -19.52 9.71
N ARG A 157 6.36 -19.08 9.25
CA ARG A 157 5.97 -17.66 9.08
C ARG A 157 4.65 -17.39 9.78
N PHE A 158 4.51 -16.18 10.27
CA PHE A 158 3.21 -15.64 10.67
C PHE A 158 3.04 -14.18 10.22
N GLU A 159 1.81 -13.80 10.02
CA GLU A 159 1.37 -12.41 9.99
C GLU A 159 0.42 -12.14 11.16
N LEU A 160 0.55 -11.00 11.80
CA LEU A 160 -0.37 -10.57 12.84
C LEU A 160 -1.47 -9.72 12.24
N MET A 161 -2.68 -10.25 12.23
CA MET A 161 -3.89 -9.55 11.82
C MET A 161 -4.56 -8.89 13.01
N VAL A 162 -4.90 -7.61 12.89
CA VAL A 162 -5.64 -6.83 13.87
C VAL A 162 -6.65 -5.95 13.14
N ASN A 163 -7.91 -6.03 13.49
CA ASN A 163 -8.99 -5.26 12.88
C ASN A 163 -9.02 -5.35 11.35
N GLY A 164 -8.80 -6.56 10.82
CA GLY A 164 -8.77 -6.85 9.39
C GLY A 164 -7.57 -6.25 8.65
N LYS A 165 -6.46 -5.99 9.35
CA LYS A 165 -5.23 -5.45 8.75
C LYS A 165 -4.00 -6.17 9.29
N GLU A 166 -3.02 -6.42 8.41
CA GLU A 166 -1.70 -6.86 8.80
C GLU A 166 -0.97 -5.75 9.55
N VAL A 167 -0.44 -6.07 10.74
CA VAL A 167 0.36 -5.18 11.60
C VAL A 167 1.82 -5.59 11.65
N ALA A 168 2.07 -6.90 11.63
CA ALA A 168 3.40 -7.47 11.73
C ALA A 168 3.53 -8.71 10.87
N ASN A 169 4.73 -8.93 10.34
CA ASN A 169 5.13 -10.12 9.59
C ASN A 169 6.44 -10.63 10.16
N ALA A 170 6.51 -11.92 10.44
CA ALA A 170 7.70 -12.53 11.02
C ALA A 170 7.86 -14.00 10.63
N TYR A 171 9.11 -14.44 10.63
CA TYR A 171 9.42 -15.84 10.30
C TYR A 171 10.74 -16.30 10.93
N SER A 172 10.94 -17.62 10.92
CA SER A 172 12.28 -18.19 11.06
C SER A 172 13.00 -17.95 9.75
N GLU A 173 14.14 -17.27 9.79
CA GLU A 173 14.92 -16.89 8.61
C GLU A 173 15.43 -18.12 7.86
N LEU A 174 15.34 -18.10 6.54
CA LEU A 174 15.98 -19.10 5.70
C LEU A 174 17.49 -18.85 5.72
N ASN A 175 18.22 -19.74 6.36
CA ASN A 175 19.67 -19.64 6.54
C ASN A 175 20.48 -20.73 5.81
N ASP A 176 19.84 -21.47 4.92
CA ASP A 176 20.47 -22.43 4.02
C ASP A 176 20.69 -21.77 2.64
N PRO A 177 21.96 -21.53 2.22
CA PRO A 177 22.25 -20.87 0.96
C PRO A 177 21.78 -21.67 -0.27
N ILE A 178 21.71 -23.00 -0.17
CA ILE A 178 21.27 -23.85 -1.28
C ILE A 178 19.78 -23.73 -1.47
N ASP A 179 18.98 -23.90 -0.39
CA ASP A 179 17.52 -23.71 -0.44
C ASP A 179 17.18 -22.27 -0.87
N GLN A 180 17.94 -21.26 -0.39
CA GLN A 180 17.70 -19.86 -0.77
C GLN A 180 17.96 -19.63 -2.27
N LEU A 181 19.00 -20.21 -2.84
CA LEU A 181 19.27 -20.10 -4.28
C LEU A 181 18.14 -20.73 -5.08
N GLU A 182 17.68 -21.94 -4.72
CA GLU A 182 16.55 -22.61 -5.37
C GLU A 182 15.29 -21.73 -5.34
N ARG A 183 15.01 -21.06 -4.20
CA ARG A 183 13.86 -20.13 -4.09
C ARG A 183 13.97 -18.94 -5.03
N PHE A 184 15.15 -18.34 -5.14
CA PHE A 184 15.38 -17.23 -6.06
C PHE A 184 15.25 -17.66 -7.53
N GLU A 185 15.70 -18.86 -7.88
CA GLU A 185 15.53 -19.44 -9.21
C GLU A 185 14.04 -19.66 -9.55
N ASP A 186 13.23 -20.08 -8.57
CA ASP A 186 11.80 -20.25 -8.75
C ASP A 186 11.08 -18.89 -8.88
N GLN A 187 11.47 -17.87 -8.12
CA GLN A 187 10.99 -16.50 -8.28
C GLN A 187 11.33 -15.92 -9.67
N LEU A 188 12.55 -16.17 -10.17
CA LEU A 188 12.95 -15.73 -11.52
C LEU A 188 12.04 -16.32 -12.60
N LYS A 189 11.63 -17.59 -12.47
CA LYS A 189 10.68 -18.22 -13.40
C LYS A 189 9.30 -17.57 -13.37
N LEU A 190 8.86 -17.04 -12.22
CA LEU A 190 7.62 -16.27 -12.11
C LEU A 190 7.76 -14.90 -12.77
N SER A 191 8.88 -14.22 -12.57
CA SER A 191 9.18 -12.95 -13.25
C SER A 191 9.17 -13.08 -14.78
N GLU A 192 9.74 -14.17 -15.32
CA GLU A 192 9.72 -14.46 -16.77
C GLU A 192 8.30 -14.67 -17.32
N LYS A 193 7.34 -15.05 -16.46
CA LYS A 193 5.92 -15.15 -16.81
C LYS A 193 5.14 -13.83 -16.68
N GLY A 194 5.80 -12.76 -16.21
CA GLY A 194 5.20 -11.43 -16.09
C GLY A 194 4.76 -11.05 -14.66
N ASP A 195 5.24 -11.74 -13.65
CA ASP A 195 5.07 -11.34 -12.25
C ASP A 195 6.09 -10.24 -11.90
N ASP A 196 5.62 -8.99 -11.83
CA ASP A 196 6.46 -7.82 -11.56
C ASP A 196 6.92 -7.73 -10.08
N GLU A 197 6.34 -8.52 -9.19
CA GLU A 197 6.70 -8.59 -7.75
C GLU A 197 7.77 -9.65 -7.47
N ALA A 198 8.09 -10.50 -8.47
CA ALA A 198 9.05 -11.59 -8.30
C ALA A 198 10.49 -11.09 -8.12
N MET A 199 11.20 -11.71 -7.19
CA MET A 199 12.56 -11.33 -6.80
C MET A 199 13.60 -11.74 -7.84
N PHE A 200 14.65 -10.95 -7.98
CA PHE A 200 15.85 -11.30 -8.76
C PHE A 200 16.86 -12.07 -7.87
N ILE A 201 17.83 -12.76 -8.53
CA ILE A 201 18.88 -13.49 -7.81
C ILE A 201 19.91 -12.49 -7.27
N ASP A 202 19.97 -12.33 -5.93
CA ASP A 202 21.00 -11.56 -5.25
C ASP A 202 22.18 -12.47 -4.87
N GLN A 203 23.24 -12.42 -5.68
CA GLN A 203 24.44 -13.25 -5.46
C GLN A 203 25.24 -12.83 -4.22
N ASP A 204 25.18 -11.57 -3.82
CA ASP A 204 25.85 -11.10 -2.62
C ASP A 204 25.14 -11.57 -1.36
N PHE A 205 23.81 -11.64 -1.41
CA PHE A 205 22.99 -12.23 -0.34
C PHE A 205 23.28 -13.72 -0.17
N ILE A 206 23.31 -14.50 -1.27
CA ILE A 206 23.67 -15.93 -1.22
C ILE A 206 25.07 -16.10 -0.64
N ARG A 207 26.06 -15.33 -1.10
CA ARG A 207 27.42 -15.37 -0.57
C ARG A 207 27.49 -15.04 0.92
N ALA A 208 26.69 -14.09 1.39
CA ALA A 208 26.61 -13.76 2.80
C ALA A 208 26.10 -14.95 3.64
N LEU A 209 25.09 -15.69 3.15
CA LEU A 209 24.60 -16.91 3.79
C LEU A 209 25.65 -18.02 3.83
N GLU A 210 26.51 -18.15 2.80
CA GLU A 210 27.59 -19.14 2.76
C GLU A 210 28.64 -18.91 3.85
N TYR A 211 28.85 -17.67 4.32
CA TYR A 211 29.71 -17.39 5.48
C TYR A 211 29.12 -17.90 6.81
N GLY A 212 27.84 -18.18 6.82
CA GLY A 212 27.12 -18.76 7.95
C GLY A 212 26.24 -17.75 8.67
N MET A 213 24.94 -18.00 8.65
CA MET A 213 23.93 -17.29 9.43
C MET A 213 23.41 -18.22 10.53
N PRO A 214 23.44 -17.85 11.83
CA PRO A 214 22.83 -18.67 12.88
C PRO A 214 21.32 -18.77 12.66
N PRO A 215 20.66 -19.81 13.20
CA PRO A 215 19.20 -19.81 13.25
C PRO A 215 18.70 -18.50 13.85
N THR A 216 17.85 -17.80 13.14
CA THR A 216 17.41 -16.44 13.50
C THR A 216 15.92 -16.32 13.22
N SER A 217 15.20 -15.55 14.04
CA SER A 217 13.86 -15.09 13.71
C SER A 217 13.86 -13.60 13.45
N GLY A 218 13.29 -13.21 12.30
CA GLY A 218 13.08 -11.83 11.89
C GLY A 218 11.63 -11.40 12.09
N LEU A 219 11.43 -10.11 12.29
CA LEU A 219 10.12 -9.48 12.49
C LEU A 219 10.14 -8.09 11.89
N GLY A 220 9.13 -7.76 11.07
CA GLY A 220 8.80 -6.39 10.66
C GLY A 220 7.47 -5.96 11.26
N ILE A 221 7.41 -4.75 11.80
CA ILE A 221 6.17 -4.14 12.32
C ILE A 221 5.96 -2.79 11.65
N GLY A 222 4.78 -2.59 11.05
CA GLY A 222 4.34 -1.30 10.52
C GLY A 222 3.98 -0.33 11.65
N ILE A 223 4.90 0.58 12.00
CA ILE A 223 4.73 1.51 13.12
C ILE A 223 3.58 2.48 12.87
N ASP A 224 3.41 2.95 11.66
CA ASP A 224 2.33 3.87 11.33
C ASP A 224 0.96 3.19 11.50
N ARG A 225 0.80 1.94 11.03
CA ARG A 225 -0.43 1.15 11.24
C ARG A 225 -0.71 0.89 12.70
N LEU A 226 0.30 0.49 13.48
CA LEU A 226 0.16 0.30 14.92
C LEU A 226 -0.25 1.61 15.62
N THR A 227 0.33 2.73 15.22
CA THR A 227 -0.02 4.06 15.74
C THR A 227 -1.47 4.41 15.41
N MET A 228 -1.93 4.18 14.17
CA MET A 228 -3.34 4.38 13.80
C MET A 228 -4.28 3.60 14.73
N MET A 229 -3.98 2.33 14.97
CA MET A 229 -4.80 1.46 15.80
C MET A 229 -4.86 1.93 17.27
N LEU A 230 -3.73 2.26 17.85
CA LEU A 230 -3.64 2.69 19.25
C LEU A 230 -4.21 4.10 19.49
N THR A 231 -4.29 4.93 18.46
CA THR A 231 -4.81 6.30 18.54
C THR A 231 -6.17 6.50 17.88
N ASN A 232 -6.80 5.41 17.41
CA ASN A 232 -8.10 5.42 16.74
C ASN A 232 -8.13 6.37 15.52
N GLN A 233 -7.13 6.27 14.66
CA GLN A 233 -7.08 7.04 13.41
C GLN A 233 -7.45 6.17 12.22
N ASP A 234 -8.28 6.70 11.31
CA ASP A 234 -8.80 5.97 10.14
C ASP A 234 -7.84 6.02 8.95
N SER A 235 -6.87 6.93 8.96
CA SER A 235 -5.96 7.15 7.85
C SER A 235 -4.51 7.26 8.29
N ILE A 236 -3.61 6.64 7.55
CA ILE A 236 -2.16 6.74 7.76
C ILE A 236 -1.67 8.19 7.69
N GLN A 237 -2.35 9.05 6.93
CA GLN A 237 -2.02 10.48 6.83
C GLN A 237 -2.19 11.23 8.15
N GLU A 238 -3.06 10.75 9.05
CA GLU A 238 -3.30 11.35 10.37
C GLU A 238 -2.15 11.09 11.37
N VAL A 239 -1.32 10.09 11.10
CA VAL A 239 -0.20 9.70 11.96
C VAL A 239 1.18 10.01 11.36
N LEU A 240 1.24 10.48 10.13
CA LEU A 240 2.46 10.94 9.47
C LEU A 240 2.65 12.44 9.66
N PHE A 241 3.85 12.89 10.04
CA PHE A 241 4.15 14.31 10.15
C PHE A 241 4.15 15.02 8.80
N PHE A 242 4.58 14.35 7.75
CA PHE A 242 4.68 14.89 6.39
C PHE A 242 4.13 13.87 5.38
N PRO A 243 2.79 13.62 5.37
CA PRO A 243 2.20 12.70 4.42
C PRO A 243 2.37 13.22 2.99
N GLN A 244 2.56 12.32 2.04
CA GLN A 244 2.50 12.70 0.63
C GLN A 244 1.08 13.16 0.30
N MET A 245 0.97 14.37 -0.22
CA MET A 245 -0.28 14.92 -0.70
C MET A 245 -0.41 14.61 -2.20
N ARG A 246 -1.63 14.28 -2.64
CA ARG A 246 -1.88 14.24 -4.08
C ARG A 246 -1.56 15.61 -4.65
N PRO A 247 -0.84 15.68 -5.80
CA PRO A 247 -0.65 16.96 -6.47
C PRO A 247 -2.03 17.62 -6.66
N GLU A 248 -2.16 18.85 -6.22
CA GLU A 248 -3.34 19.63 -6.63
C GLU A 248 -3.38 19.54 -8.15
N LYS A 249 -4.51 19.13 -8.70
CA LYS A 249 -4.77 19.35 -10.11
C LYS A 249 -4.91 20.86 -10.29
N PHE A 250 -3.78 21.50 -10.53
CA PHE A 250 -3.88 22.83 -11.14
C PHE A 250 -4.60 22.58 -12.46
N ASP A 251 -5.76 23.19 -12.61
CA ASP A 251 -6.43 23.24 -13.89
C ASP A 251 -5.36 23.60 -14.92
N THR A 252 -5.21 22.78 -15.95
CA THR A 252 -4.20 22.99 -16.97
C THR A 252 -4.33 24.42 -17.45
N VAL A 253 -3.26 25.22 -17.31
CA VAL A 253 -3.26 26.59 -17.78
C VAL A 253 -3.73 26.55 -19.23
N ALA A 254 -4.87 27.20 -19.51
CA ALA A 254 -5.44 27.19 -20.83
C ALA A 254 -4.44 27.81 -21.82
N SER A 255 -4.19 27.10 -22.89
CA SER A 255 -3.32 27.60 -23.95
C SER A 255 -4.01 28.77 -24.71
N PRO A 256 -3.27 29.59 -25.44
CA PRO A 256 -3.87 30.58 -26.33
C PRO A 256 -4.89 29.97 -27.30
N ALA A 257 -4.68 28.73 -27.73
CA ALA A 257 -5.63 28.02 -28.61
C ALA A 257 -6.95 27.69 -27.92
N ASP A 258 -6.93 27.35 -26.63
CA ASP A 258 -8.14 27.05 -25.85
C ASP A 258 -9.01 28.33 -25.68
N PHE A 259 -8.38 29.48 -25.46
CA PHE A 259 -9.08 30.76 -25.43
C PHE A 259 -9.65 31.13 -26.80
N GLN A 260 -8.92 30.87 -27.90
CA GLN A 260 -9.45 31.11 -29.26
C GLN A 260 -10.65 30.20 -29.54
N ALA A 261 -10.66 28.96 -29.05
CA ALA A 261 -11.76 28.04 -29.23
C ALA A 261 -13.10 28.52 -28.62
N ILE A 262 -13.05 29.37 -27.58
CA ILE A 262 -14.26 30.02 -27.02
C ILE A 262 -14.58 31.39 -27.62
N GLY A 263 -13.85 31.81 -28.66
CA GLY A 263 -14.11 33.05 -29.38
C GLY A 263 -13.25 34.26 -28.98
N VAL A 264 -12.22 34.06 -28.16
CA VAL A 264 -11.24 35.12 -27.85
C VAL A 264 -10.44 35.43 -29.14
N PRO A 265 -10.31 36.69 -29.56
CA PRO A 265 -9.49 37.07 -30.71
C PRO A 265 -8.02 36.60 -30.54
N ALA A 266 -7.40 36.18 -31.65
CA ALA A 266 -6.06 35.61 -31.63
C ALA A 266 -5.01 36.57 -31.04
N ASP A 267 -5.13 37.85 -31.30
CA ASP A 267 -4.27 38.91 -30.76
C ASP A 267 -4.47 39.16 -29.25
N TRP A 268 -5.59 38.69 -28.68
CA TRP A 268 -5.88 38.79 -27.26
C TRP A 268 -5.55 37.52 -26.48
N SER A 269 -5.45 36.38 -27.11
CA SER A 269 -5.36 35.07 -26.45
C SER A 269 -4.16 34.94 -25.48
N GLU A 270 -3.00 35.48 -25.83
CA GLU A 270 -1.82 35.52 -24.94
C GLU A 270 -2.01 36.55 -23.81
N HIS A 271 -2.64 37.66 -24.10
CA HIS A 271 -2.87 38.73 -23.14
C HIS A 271 -3.93 38.39 -22.08
N ILE A 272 -4.84 37.44 -22.35
CA ILE A 272 -5.76 36.90 -21.34
C ILE A 272 -4.99 36.23 -20.19
N VAL A 273 -4.02 35.38 -20.52
CA VAL A 273 -3.15 34.72 -19.50
C VAL A 273 -2.34 35.77 -18.72
N GLN A 274 -1.75 36.74 -19.42
CA GLN A 274 -0.97 37.83 -18.79
C GLN A 274 -1.84 38.75 -17.92
N ALA A 275 -3.15 38.86 -18.23
CA ALA A 275 -4.12 39.59 -17.41
C ALA A 275 -4.59 38.82 -16.17
N GLY A 276 -4.05 37.58 -15.94
CA GLY A 276 -4.30 36.77 -14.76
C GLY A 276 -5.41 35.73 -14.89
N TYR A 277 -5.89 35.48 -16.11
CA TYR A 277 -6.89 34.42 -16.38
C TYR A 277 -6.19 33.18 -16.94
N HIS A 278 -5.89 32.21 -16.04
CA HIS A 278 -5.15 31.00 -16.42
C HIS A 278 -6.03 29.84 -16.89
N THR A 279 -7.35 29.91 -16.67
CA THR A 279 -8.32 28.90 -17.12
C THR A 279 -9.55 29.55 -17.71
N ILE A 280 -10.28 28.86 -18.59
CA ILE A 280 -11.54 29.29 -19.13
C ILE A 280 -12.58 29.52 -18.02
N GLU A 281 -12.57 28.66 -17.00
CA GLU A 281 -13.44 28.77 -15.85
C GLU A 281 -13.16 30.06 -15.05
N ALA A 282 -11.88 30.36 -14.75
CA ALA A 282 -11.51 31.60 -14.08
C ALA A 282 -11.95 32.87 -14.87
N LEU A 283 -11.91 32.77 -16.21
CA LEU A 283 -12.43 33.86 -17.07
C LEU A 283 -13.96 33.95 -16.98
N ARG A 284 -14.67 32.83 -17.06
CA ARG A 284 -16.13 32.73 -17.01
C ARG A 284 -16.74 32.99 -15.62
N ASN A 285 -15.96 32.93 -14.55
CA ASN A 285 -16.41 33.33 -13.20
C ASN A 285 -16.60 34.83 -13.01
N ASN A 286 -16.31 35.64 -14.04
CA ASN A 286 -16.59 37.07 -14.03
C ASN A 286 -17.93 37.38 -14.71
N LYS A 287 -18.52 38.51 -14.36
CA LYS A 287 -19.64 39.09 -15.17
C LYS A 287 -19.07 39.65 -16.47
N PRO A 288 -19.68 39.40 -17.64
CA PRO A 288 -19.15 39.84 -18.94
C PRO A 288 -18.80 41.35 -19.00
N ALA A 289 -19.65 42.20 -18.48
CA ALA A 289 -19.42 43.65 -18.46
C ALA A 289 -18.22 44.06 -17.58
N ALA A 290 -18.02 43.38 -16.44
CA ALA A 290 -16.90 43.61 -15.57
C ALA A 290 -15.59 43.12 -16.22
N LEU A 291 -15.62 41.93 -16.86
CA LEU A 291 -14.50 41.37 -17.60
C LEU A 291 -14.07 42.28 -18.74
N HIS A 292 -15.03 42.77 -19.53
CA HIS A 292 -14.83 43.73 -20.63
C HIS A 292 -14.09 44.99 -20.14
N GLN A 293 -14.55 45.60 -19.03
CA GLN A 293 -13.88 46.77 -18.43
C GLN A 293 -12.47 46.46 -17.98
N LYS A 294 -12.27 45.32 -17.30
CA LYS A 294 -10.98 44.90 -16.78
C LYS A 294 -9.95 44.66 -17.90
N LEU A 295 -10.32 43.93 -18.95
CA LEU A 295 -9.44 43.63 -20.08
C LEU A 295 -9.08 44.89 -20.87
N ASN A 296 -10.04 45.75 -21.18
CA ASN A 296 -9.75 47.03 -21.86
C ASN A 296 -8.97 48.00 -20.95
N GLY A 297 -9.14 47.93 -19.64
CA GLY A 297 -8.30 48.62 -18.66
C GLY A 297 -6.86 48.09 -18.66
N TYR A 298 -6.71 46.77 -18.68
CA TYR A 298 -5.40 46.10 -18.77
C TYR A 298 -4.66 46.50 -20.06
N ARG A 299 -5.37 46.50 -21.24
CA ARG A 299 -4.84 46.94 -22.51
C ARG A 299 -4.27 48.38 -22.43
N LYS A 300 -5.06 49.33 -21.92
CA LYS A 300 -4.63 50.72 -21.77
C LYS A 300 -3.45 50.90 -20.85
N LYS A 301 -3.48 50.25 -19.69
CA LYS A 301 -2.39 50.31 -18.68
C LYS A 301 -1.06 49.80 -19.23
N ASN A 302 -1.10 48.69 -19.98
CA ASN A 302 0.09 48.04 -20.52
C ASN A 302 0.42 48.49 -21.96
N LYS A 303 -0.33 49.45 -22.53
CA LYS A 303 -0.10 49.99 -23.87
C LYS A 303 -0.06 48.91 -24.97
N LEU A 304 -0.93 47.91 -24.86
CA LEU A 304 -0.93 46.78 -25.81
C LEU A 304 -1.42 47.28 -27.19
N ASP A 305 -0.72 46.82 -28.23
CA ASP A 305 -1.06 47.11 -29.64
C ASP A 305 -2.10 46.09 -30.17
N VAL A 306 -3.25 46.04 -29.52
CA VAL A 306 -4.39 45.21 -29.91
C VAL A 306 -5.66 46.05 -29.93
N ALA A 307 -6.67 45.63 -30.73
CA ALA A 307 -7.93 46.31 -30.77
C ALA A 307 -8.67 46.27 -29.41
N ALA A 308 -9.46 47.31 -29.11
CA ALA A 308 -10.31 47.27 -27.93
C ALA A 308 -11.40 46.19 -28.13
N LEU A 309 -11.66 45.38 -27.10
CA LEU A 309 -12.74 44.40 -27.09
C LEU A 309 -14.10 45.15 -27.04
N SER A 310 -15.08 44.73 -27.82
CA SER A 310 -16.47 45.15 -27.63
C SER A 310 -17.14 44.25 -26.56
N LEU A 311 -18.21 44.75 -25.96
CA LEU A 311 -18.97 44.01 -24.96
C LEU A 311 -19.56 42.72 -25.57
N ASP A 312 -20.12 42.78 -26.77
CA ASP A 312 -20.74 41.67 -27.50
C ASP A 312 -19.75 40.52 -27.73
N VAL A 313 -18.48 40.86 -28.06
CA VAL A 313 -17.40 39.87 -28.21
C VAL A 313 -17.11 39.19 -26.86
N VAL A 314 -17.02 39.93 -25.76
CA VAL A 314 -16.76 39.33 -24.45
C VAL A 314 -17.97 38.49 -23.98
N GLU A 315 -19.20 38.92 -24.26
CA GLU A 315 -20.41 38.15 -23.94
C GLU A 315 -20.46 36.82 -24.69
N SER A 316 -19.97 36.76 -25.92
CA SER A 316 -19.94 35.51 -26.69
C SER A 316 -19.06 34.39 -26.07
N TRP A 317 -18.11 34.73 -25.22
CA TRP A 317 -17.22 33.72 -24.55
C TRP A 317 -17.94 32.97 -23.43
N PHE A 318 -19.13 33.40 -23.03
CA PHE A 318 -19.91 32.81 -21.95
C PHE A 318 -21.01 31.83 -22.45
N ASN A 319 -21.11 31.67 -23.76
CA ASN A 319 -22.05 30.76 -24.40
C ASN A 319 -21.52 29.32 -24.53
#